data_b577e485cb06bcd10c75d57fcffa3623
#
_entry.id   b577e485cb06bcd10c75d57fcffa3623
#
_cell.length_a   1.000
_cell.length_b   1.000
_cell.length_c   1.000
_cell.angle_alpha   90.00
_cell.angle_beta   90.00
_cell.angle_gamma   90.00
#
_symmetry.space_group_name_H-M   'P 1'
#
loop_
_entity.id
_entity.type
_entity.pdbx_description
1 polymer ?
#
loop_
_entity_poly.entity_id
_entity_poly.type
_entity_poly.pdbx_seq_one_letter_code
_entity_poly.pdbx_strand_id
1 'polypeptide(L)'
;TLYDESSGVRTTRPENINGDWNVRGHIGFNTPLDNQKKIRFNTSTNISYHNSVGFIRTSGQPESEKNTNRTLNLGERIRSSYRNDWLEVTLNGQVNYRHSNNKLNPKANLDTYHFSYGTDLQIRLPWKMTLNTDMGMHCRRGYDNPSMNTDEFVWNAQIAQNFLKKNAATLSIRFQDILQHRSNTQHSINAQRRSD
;
A
#
# COMPACT_ATOMS: atom_id res chain seq x y z
N THR A 1 9.60 -9.62 -26.11
CA THR A 1 10.67 -8.72 -26.49
C THR A 1 11.87 -9.55 -26.94
N LEU A 2 12.32 -9.36 -28.14
CA LEU A 2 13.53 -9.96 -28.68
C LEU A 2 14.63 -8.88 -28.71
N TYR A 3 15.81 -9.22 -28.27
CA TYR A 3 16.98 -8.36 -28.35
C TYR A 3 18.00 -9.02 -29.29
N ASP A 4 18.37 -8.33 -30.33
CA ASP A 4 19.40 -8.77 -31.25
C ASP A 4 20.73 -8.14 -30.83
N GLU A 5 21.62 -8.96 -30.29
CA GLU A 5 22.94 -8.52 -29.82
C GLU A 5 23.86 -8.00 -30.94
N SER A 6 23.62 -8.45 -32.17
CA SER A 6 24.47 -8.05 -33.32
C SER A 6 24.11 -6.65 -33.85
N SER A 7 22.86 -6.30 -33.83
CA SER A 7 22.33 -5.02 -34.31
C SER A 7 21.96 -4.03 -33.19
N GLY A 8 21.96 -4.46 -31.95
CA GLY A 8 21.47 -3.65 -30.79
C GLY A 8 19.99 -3.36 -30.85
N VAL A 9 19.22 -3.95 -31.75
CA VAL A 9 17.80 -3.67 -31.95
C VAL A 9 16.96 -4.47 -30.98
N ARG A 10 16.06 -3.77 -30.26
CA ARG A 10 15.06 -4.37 -29.39
C ARG A 10 13.72 -4.41 -30.11
N THR A 11 13.28 -5.60 -30.49
CA THR A 11 11.97 -5.82 -31.10
C THR A 11 10.96 -6.26 -30.04
N THR A 12 9.86 -5.53 -29.89
CA THR A 12 8.75 -5.89 -29.02
C THR A 12 7.50 -6.06 -29.86
N ARG A 13 6.90 -7.24 -29.79
CA ARG A 13 5.62 -7.51 -30.44
C ARG A 13 4.64 -8.09 -29.42
N PRO A 14 3.33 -7.77 -29.49
CA PRO A 14 2.31 -8.44 -28.72
C PRO A 14 2.15 -9.89 -29.19
N GLU A 15 2.05 -10.81 -28.26
CA GLU A 15 1.69 -12.22 -28.51
C GLU A 15 0.57 -12.61 -27.54
N ASN A 16 -0.39 -13.41 -28.07
CA ASN A 16 -1.44 -13.97 -27.22
C ASN A 16 -0.85 -15.11 -26.38
N ILE A 17 -0.92 -14.95 -25.06
CA ILE A 17 -0.45 -15.94 -24.10
C ILE A 17 -1.65 -16.43 -23.30
N ASN A 18 -1.85 -17.76 -23.30
CA ASN A 18 -2.86 -18.40 -22.45
C ASN A 18 -2.29 -18.67 -21.06
N GLY A 19 -3.15 -18.53 -20.02
CA GLY A 19 -2.84 -18.88 -18.65
C GLY A 19 -2.64 -17.68 -17.72
N ASP A 20 -2.83 -16.44 -18.20
CA ASP A 20 -2.92 -15.27 -17.33
C ASP A 20 -4.35 -15.19 -16.77
N TRP A 21 -4.47 -15.19 -15.44
CA TRP A 21 -5.75 -15.08 -14.75
C TRP A 21 -5.57 -14.55 -13.33
N ASN A 22 -6.62 -13.97 -12.79
CA ASN A 22 -6.64 -13.51 -11.40
C ASN A 22 -7.98 -13.80 -10.72
N VAL A 23 -7.90 -14.05 -9.42
CA VAL A 23 -9.08 -14.18 -8.54
C VAL A 23 -8.92 -13.19 -7.40
N ARG A 24 -9.99 -12.52 -7.04
CA ARG A 24 -10.04 -11.57 -5.93
C ARG A 24 -11.24 -11.83 -5.07
N GLY A 25 -11.05 -11.74 -3.75
CA GLY A 25 -12.10 -11.80 -2.75
C GLY A 25 -11.98 -10.63 -1.79
N HIS A 26 -13.12 -10.19 -1.28
CA HIS A 26 -13.20 -9.14 -0.28
C HIS A 26 -14.31 -9.47 0.72
N ILE A 27 -14.00 -9.35 2.00
CA ILE A 27 -14.96 -9.47 3.10
C ILE A 27 -14.80 -8.23 3.96
N GLY A 28 -15.90 -7.54 4.23
CA GLY A 28 -15.91 -6.35 5.07
C GLY A 28 -16.98 -6.47 6.15
N PHE A 29 -16.62 -6.02 7.35
CA PHE A 29 -17.54 -5.95 8.48
C PHE A 29 -17.48 -4.55 9.08
N ASN A 30 -18.66 -3.99 9.39
CA ASN A 30 -18.79 -2.66 9.98
C ASN A 30 -19.92 -2.68 11.00
N THR A 31 -19.63 -2.32 12.24
CA THR A 31 -20.63 -2.28 13.30
C THR A 31 -20.38 -1.13 14.28
N PRO A 32 -21.42 -0.48 14.79
CA PRO A 32 -21.31 0.31 15.99
C PRO A 32 -21.14 -0.62 17.19
N LEU A 33 -20.27 -0.25 18.13
CA LEU A 33 -20.03 -1.00 19.37
C LEU A 33 -20.86 -0.49 20.54
N ASP A 34 -21.50 0.67 20.40
CA ASP A 34 -22.33 1.29 21.43
C ASP A 34 -23.70 1.71 20.87
N ASN A 35 -24.68 1.80 21.74
CA ASN A 35 -26.06 2.22 21.41
C ASN A 35 -26.13 3.65 20.86
N GLN A 36 -25.21 4.51 21.25
CA GLN A 36 -25.16 5.90 20.80
C GLN A 36 -24.42 6.05 19.47
N LYS A 37 -23.87 4.95 18.93
CA LYS A 37 -23.09 4.88 17.68
C LYS A 37 -21.87 5.82 17.66
N LYS A 38 -21.34 6.12 18.85
CA LYS A 38 -20.12 6.92 19.01
C LYS A 38 -18.87 6.13 18.75
N ILE A 39 -18.90 4.82 19.03
CA ILE A 39 -17.80 3.90 18.77
C ILE A 39 -18.18 3.03 17.58
N ARG A 40 -17.32 3.01 16.57
CA ARG A 40 -17.48 2.16 15.39
C ARG A 40 -16.27 1.28 15.21
N PHE A 41 -16.53 0.07 14.79
CA PHE A 41 -15.52 -0.90 14.42
C PHE A 41 -15.70 -1.34 12.96
N ASN A 42 -14.61 -1.32 12.21
CA ASN A 42 -14.58 -1.79 10.84
C ASN A 42 -13.40 -2.76 10.68
N THR A 43 -13.63 -3.84 9.97
CA THR A 43 -12.57 -4.72 9.51
C THR A 43 -12.80 -5.10 8.06
N SER A 44 -11.72 -5.29 7.30
CA SER A 44 -11.80 -5.70 5.91
C SER A 44 -10.63 -6.58 5.53
N THR A 45 -10.97 -7.76 5.04
CA THR A 45 -10.04 -8.76 4.53
C THR A 45 -10.08 -8.75 3.01
N ASN A 46 -8.92 -8.67 2.38
CA ASN A 46 -8.76 -8.76 0.94
C ASN A 46 -7.84 -9.93 0.62
N ILE A 47 -8.24 -10.75 -0.34
CA ILE A 47 -7.39 -11.80 -0.91
C ILE A 47 -7.32 -11.61 -2.41
N SER A 48 -6.14 -11.73 -2.98
CA SER A 48 -6.00 -11.82 -4.43
C SER A 48 -4.92 -12.82 -4.79
N TYR A 49 -5.22 -13.63 -5.79
CA TYR A 49 -4.27 -14.53 -6.40
C TYR A 49 -4.17 -14.23 -7.89
N HIS A 50 -2.97 -13.99 -8.36
CA HIS A 50 -2.69 -13.67 -9.76
C HIS A 50 -1.66 -14.63 -10.32
N ASN A 51 -2.00 -15.30 -11.41
CA ASN A 51 -1.12 -16.11 -12.21
C ASN A 51 -0.78 -15.35 -13.49
N SER A 52 0.38 -14.73 -13.53
CA SER A 52 0.86 -13.96 -14.67
C SER A 52 1.81 -14.82 -15.53
N VAL A 53 1.64 -14.75 -16.82
CA VAL A 53 2.42 -15.50 -17.78
C VAL A 53 3.12 -14.56 -18.75
N GLY A 54 4.39 -14.81 -19.00
CA GLY A 54 5.19 -14.03 -19.94
C GLY A 54 6.27 -14.87 -20.58
N PHE A 55 6.91 -14.34 -21.62
CA PHE A 55 8.10 -14.94 -22.22
C PHE A 55 9.35 -14.22 -21.73
N ILE A 56 10.32 -15.01 -21.29
CA ILE A 56 11.66 -14.51 -20.91
C ILE A 56 12.68 -15.19 -21.81
N ARG A 57 13.64 -14.41 -22.31
CA ARG A 57 14.83 -14.93 -22.94
C ARG A 57 15.98 -14.81 -21.94
N THR A 58 16.54 -15.94 -21.58
CA THR A 58 17.74 -15.98 -20.73
C THR A 58 18.97 -15.85 -21.62
N SER A 59 19.98 -15.12 -21.14
CA SER A 59 21.27 -14.98 -21.87
C SER A 59 21.85 -16.34 -22.18
N GLY A 60 22.22 -16.56 -23.47
CA GLY A 60 22.74 -17.83 -23.99
C GLY A 60 21.69 -18.83 -24.50
N GLN A 61 20.39 -18.52 -24.42
CA GLN A 61 19.31 -19.34 -24.96
C GLN A 61 18.78 -18.72 -26.27
N PRO A 62 18.68 -19.49 -27.39
CA PRO A 62 18.19 -18.96 -28.67
C PRO A 62 16.69 -18.65 -28.67
N GLU A 63 15.92 -19.34 -27.83
CA GLU A 63 14.46 -19.22 -27.78
C GLU A 63 13.98 -18.59 -26.48
N SER A 64 12.83 -17.94 -26.56
CA SER A 64 12.13 -17.39 -25.40
C SER A 64 11.38 -18.49 -24.67
N GLU A 65 11.56 -18.63 -23.36
CA GLU A 65 10.90 -19.62 -22.53
C GLU A 65 9.69 -19.00 -21.81
N LYS A 66 8.62 -19.78 -21.70
CA LYS A 66 7.39 -19.36 -21.00
C LYS A 66 7.65 -19.34 -19.50
N ASN A 67 7.60 -18.16 -18.92
CA ASN A 67 7.69 -17.93 -17.48
C ASN A 67 6.32 -17.71 -16.87
N THR A 68 6.15 -18.21 -15.65
CA THR A 68 4.95 -18.01 -14.86
C THR A 68 5.33 -17.38 -13.52
N ASN A 69 4.67 -16.28 -13.19
CA ASN A 69 4.78 -15.64 -11.90
C ASN A 69 3.45 -15.72 -11.16
N ARG A 70 3.45 -16.37 -10.00
CA ARG A 70 2.28 -16.55 -9.13
C ARG A 70 2.40 -15.61 -7.95
N THR A 71 1.41 -14.78 -7.75
CA THR A 71 1.40 -13.82 -6.65
C THR A 71 0.13 -14.00 -5.83
N LEU A 72 0.30 -14.30 -4.55
CA LEU A 72 -0.75 -14.25 -3.55
C LEU A 72 -0.60 -12.97 -2.73
N ASN A 73 -1.68 -12.21 -2.58
CA ASN A 73 -1.73 -11.09 -1.66
C ASN A 73 -2.86 -11.32 -0.66
N LEU A 74 -2.55 -11.15 0.61
CA LEU A 74 -3.50 -11.18 1.72
C LEU A 74 -3.40 -9.84 2.43
N GLY A 75 -4.52 -9.16 2.58
CA GLY A 75 -4.58 -7.87 3.27
C GLY A 75 -5.66 -7.89 4.32
N GLU A 76 -5.33 -7.44 5.51
CA GLU A 76 -6.28 -7.19 6.59
C GLU A 76 -6.16 -5.74 7.03
N ARG A 77 -7.30 -5.09 7.22
CA ARG A 77 -7.38 -3.74 7.76
C ARG A 77 -8.39 -3.71 8.89
N ILE A 78 -8.00 -3.11 10.00
CA ILE A 78 -8.82 -2.88 11.16
C ILE A 78 -8.87 -1.38 11.44
N ARG A 79 -10.05 -0.87 11.73
CA ARG A 79 -10.26 0.51 12.10
C ARG A 79 -11.27 0.59 13.23
N SER A 80 -10.91 1.28 14.32
CA SER A 80 -11.83 1.62 15.39
C SER A 80 -11.88 3.13 15.55
N SER A 81 -13.07 3.71 15.63
CA SER A 81 -13.22 5.15 15.78
C SER A 81 -14.18 5.49 16.91
N TYR A 82 -13.81 6.50 17.67
CA TYR A 82 -14.67 7.17 18.64
C TYR A 82 -14.95 8.58 18.18
N ARG A 83 -16.21 9.01 18.24
CA ARG A 83 -16.63 10.35 17.86
C ARG A 83 -17.62 10.93 18.84
N ASN A 84 -17.35 12.16 19.25
CA ASN A 84 -18.32 13.02 19.91
C ASN A 84 -18.33 14.43 19.29
N ASP A 85 -18.97 15.42 19.93
CA ASP A 85 -19.13 16.76 19.35
C ASP A 85 -17.83 17.52 19.11
N TRP A 86 -16.82 17.30 19.96
CA TRP A 86 -15.57 18.04 19.91
C TRP A 86 -14.33 17.18 19.62
N LEU A 87 -14.44 15.87 19.74
CA LEU A 87 -13.33 14.92 19.60
C LEU A 87 -13.69 13.78 18.66
N GLU A 88 -12.81 13.48 17.72
CA GLU A 88 -12.83 12.25 16.95
C GLU A 88 -11.45 11.61 17.01
N VAL A 89 -11.41 10.36 17.44
CA VAL A 89 -10.19 9.54 17.50
C VAL A 89 -10.42 8.30 16.65
N THR A 90 -9.48 8.01 15.77
CA THR A 90 -9.48 6.77 14.97
C THR A 90 -8.18 6.03 15.20
N LEU A 91 -8.27 4.77 15.58
CA LEU A 91 -7.17 3.82 15.59
C LEU A 91 -7.25 2.98 14.31
N ASN A 92 -6.16 2.83 13.63
CA ASN A 92 -6.08 2.04 12.42
C ASN A 92 -4.90 1.07 12.48
N GLY A 93 -5.08 -0.08 11.88
CA GLY A 93 -4.06 -1.10 11.69
C GLY A 93 -4.27 -1.78 10.35
N GLN A 94 -3.19 -2.11 9.68
CA GLN A 94 -3.23 -2.80 8.42
C GLN A 94 -2.02 -3.74 8.33
N VAL A 95 -2.25 -4.93 7.80
CA VAL A 95 -1.20 -5.85 7.39
C VAL A 95 -1.46 -6.31 5.97
N ASN A 96 -0.42 -6.33 5.14
CA ASN A 96 -0.45 -6.90 3.80
C ASN A 96 0.71 -7.90 3.69
N TYR A 97 0.36 -9.14 3.44
CA TYR A 97 1.30 -10.19 3.09
C TYR A 97 1.28 -10.42 1.58
N ARG A 98 2.44 -10.53 0.98
CA ARG A 98 2.60 -10.88 -0.42
C ARG A 98 3.60 -12.00 -0.58
N HIS A 99 3.15 -13.10 -1.17
CA HIS A 99 3.98 -14.19 -1.64
C HIS A 99 4.09 -14.14 -3.15
N SER A 100 5.31 -14.11 -3.69
CA SER A 100 5.57 -14.12 -5.12
C SER A 100 6.49 -15.27 -5.46
N ASN A 101 6.07 -16.10 -6.42
CA ASN A 101 6.82 -17.27 -6.89
C ASN A 101 6.99 -17.18 -8.41
N ASN A 102 8.25 -17.12 -8.84
CA ASN A 102 8.63 -17.06 -10.25
C ASN A 102 9.28 -18.38 -10.67
N LYS A 103 8.70 -19.05 -11.66
CA LYS A 103 9.11 -20.39 -12.08
C LYS A 103 10.53 -20.45 -12.61
N LEU A 104 10.93 -19.49 -13.47
CA LEU A 104 12.23 -19.49 -14.13
C LEU A 104 13.30 -18.72 -13.36
N ASN A 105 12.90 -17.88 -12.42
CA ASN A 105 13.84 -17.14 -11.60
C ASN A 105 13.49 -17.29 -10.11
N PRO A 106 13.90 -18.40 -9.48
CA PRO A 106 13.64 -18.62 -8.06
C PRO A 106 14.24 -17.56 -7.13
N LYS A 107 15.29 -16.85 -7.57
CA LYS A 107 15.87 -15.72 -6.84
C LYS A 107 14.93 -14.50 -6.77
N ALA A 108 13.88 -14.47 -7.60
CA ALA A 108 12.87 -13.43 -7.57
C ALA A 108 11.66 -13.83 -6.67
N ASN A 109 11.70 -15.02 -6.05
CA ASN A 109 10.71 -15.42 -5.08
C ASN A 109 10.84 -14.54 -3.84
N LEU A 110 9.72 -14.08 -3.33
CA LEU A 110 9.74 -13.10 -2.25
C LEU A 110 8.50 -13.23 -1.39
N ASP A 111 8.73 -13.22 -0.08
CA ASP A 111 7.72 -13.16 0.95
C ASP A 111 7.83 -11.84 1.70
N THR A 112 6.90 -10.93 1.43
CA THR A 112 6.94 -9.61 2.03
C THR A 112 5.75 -9.33 2.93
N TYR A 113 6.01 -8.59 3.99
CA TYR A 113 5.03 -8.09 4.94
C TYR A 113 5.12 -6.58 4.99
N HIS A 114 4.00 -5.92 4.72
CA HIS A 114 3.83 -4.49 4.96
C HIS A 114 2.78 -4.35 6.04
N PHE A 115 3.14 -3.82 7.17
CA PHE A 115 2.18 -3.54 8.23
C PHE A 115 2.32 -2.09 8.68
N SER A 116 1.19 -1.53 9.01
CA SER A 116 1.13 -0.18 9.54
C SER A 116 0.08 -0.09 10.65
N TYR A 117 0.34 0.76 11.59
CA TYR A 117 -0.60 1.10 12.64
C TYR A 117 -0.46 2.57 13.00
N GLY A 118 -1.56 3.16 13.44
CA GLY A 118 -1.55 4.58 13.70
C GLY A 118 -2.84 5.08 14.32
N THR A 119 -2.86 6.40 14.52
CA THR A 119 -4.01 7.10 15.05
C THR A 119 -4.25 8.39 14.28
N ASP A 120 -5.52 8.68 14.01
CA ASP A 120 -5.98 9.97 13.51
C ASP A 120 -6.76 10.65 14.66
N LEU A 121 -6.45 11.90 14.91
CA LEU A 121 -7.08 12.70 15.95
C LEU A 121 -7.62 14.00 15.33
N GLN A 122 -8.91 14.28 15.56
CA GLN A 122 -9.51 15.56 15.24
C GLN A 122 -10.11 16.18 16.48
N ILE A 123 -9.71 17.41 16.79
CA ILE A 123 -10.23 18.20 17.90
C ILE A 123 -10.89 19.46 17.36
N ARG A 124 -12.16 19.66 17.70
CA ARG A 124 -12.92 20.88 17.39
C ARG A 124 -12.96 21.78 18.61
N LEU A 125 -12.33 22.92 18.51
CA LEU A 125 -12.23 23.89 19.59
C LEU A 125 -13.39 24.92 19.55
N PRO A 126 -13.78 25.52 20.70
CA PRO A 126 -14.96 26.38 20.77
C PRO A 126 -14.93 27.59 19.84
N TRP A 127 -13.73 28.15 19.56
CA TRP A 127 -13.56 29.32 18.70
C TRP A 127 -13.46 29.00 17.20
N LYS A 128 -14.11 27.92 16.75
CA LYS A 128 -14.16 27.47 15.36
C LYS A 128 -12.80 27.06 14.77
N MET A 129 -11.89 26.69 15.62
CA MET A 129 -10.61 26.10 15.22
C MET A 129 -10.74 24.57 15.23
N THR A 130 -10.09 23.93 14.25
CA THR A 130 -9.99 22.47 14.18
C THR A 130 -8.51 22.09 14.11
N LEU A 131 -8.10 21.22 15.01
CA LEU A 131 -6.81 20.55 14.97
C LEU A 131 -7.02 19.13 14.43
N ASN A 132 -6.34 18.79 13.35
CA ASN A 132 -6.23 17.44 12.85
C ASN A 132 -4.78 16.99 12.96
N THR A 133 -4.54 15.80 13.47
CA THR A 133 -3.21 15.20 13.48
C THR A 133 -3.30 13.71 13.25
N ASP A 134 -2.39 13.20 12.46
CA ASP A 134 -2.26 11.77 12.18
C ASP A 134 -0.81 11.34 12.46
N MET A 135 -0.70 10.19 13.12
CA MET A 135 0.57 9.56 13.43
C MET A 135 0.49 8.09 13.04
N GLY A 136 1.51 7.61 12.36
CA GLY A 136 1.53 6.21 11.91
C GLY A 136 2.92 5.66 11.78
N MET A 137 3.04 4.38 12.13
CA MET A 137 4.22 3.57 11.89
C MET A 137 3.99 2.71 10.65
N HIS A 138 4.91 2.74 9.71
CA HIS A 138 4.90 1.94 8.50
C HIS A 138 6.12 1.05 8.46
N CYS A 139 5.91 -0.25 8.44
CA CYS A 139 6.98 -1.23 8.50
C CYS A 139 6.97 -2.12 7.25
N ARG A 140 8.14 -2.38 6.71
CA ARG A 140 8.36 -3.31 5.60
C ARG A 140 9.33 -4.39 6.02
N ARG A 141 9.02 -5.64 5.67
CA ARG A 141 9.83 -6.81 6.01
C ARG A 141 9.81 -7.84 4.88
N GLY A 142 10.81 -8.70 4.87
CA GLY A 142 10.91 -9.83 3.94
C GLY A 142 11.60 -9.50 2.63
N TYR A 143 12.22 -8.34 2.50
CA TYR A 143 13.02 -8.01 1.32
C TYR A 143 14.45 -8.51 1.46
N ASP A 144 15.01 -9.06 0.37
CA ASP A 144 16.40 -9.54 0.32
C ASP A 144 17.41 -8.41 0.52
N ASN A 145 17.08 -7.21 0.02
CA ASN A 145 17.88 -6.01 0.27
C ASN A 145 17.50 -5.42 1.64
N PRO A 146 18.43 -5.43 2.61
CA PRO A 146 18.16 -4.92 3.96
C PRO A 146 17.67 -3.46 3.99
N SER A 147 18.09 -2.62 3.04
CA SER A 147 17.67 -1.21 2.97
C SER A 147 16.18 -1.03 2.66
N MET A 148 15.52 -2.08 2.17
CA MET A 148 14.08 -2.08 1.87
C MET A 148 13.23 -2.54 3.07
N ASN A 149 13.86 -3.11 4.10
CA ASN A 149 13.21 -3.47 5.36
C ASN A 149 13.23 -2.25 6.29
N THR A 150 12.23 -1.38 6.15
CA THR A 150 12.19 -0.06 6.78
C THR A 150 11.16 0.03 7.89
N ASP A 151 11.39 0.92 8.84
CA ASP A 151 10.47 1.39 9.86
C ASP A 151 10.37 2.91 9.73
N GLU A 152 9.20 3.38 9.33
CA GLU A 152 8.95 4.78 9.06
C GLU A 152 7.84 5.30 9.98
N PHE A 153 8.20 6.18 10.90
CA PHE A 153 7.20 6.90 11.69
C PHE A 153 6.88 8.22 11.01
N VAL A 154 5.65 8.38 10.57
CA VAL A 154 5.16 9.59 9.91
C VAL A 154 4.21 10.32 10.84
N TRP A 155 4.43 11.61 11.01
CA TRP A 155 3.57 12.49 11.78
C TRP A 155 3.19 13.71 10.96
N ASN A 156 1.88 13.93 10.80
CA ASN A 156 1.34 15.11 10.14
C ASN A 156 0.40 15.85 11.10
N ALA A 157 0.30 17.15 10.91
CA ALA A 157 -0.64 17.99 11.65
C ALA A 157 -1.22 19.08 10.75
N GLN A 158 -2.46 19.46 11.03
CA GLN A 158 -3.12 20.57 10.36
C GLN A 158 -3.95 21.35 11.38
N ILE A 159 -3.80 22.66 11.35
CA ILE A 159 -4.63 23.59 12.09
C ILE A 159 -5.47 24.35 11.07
N ALA A 160 -6.77 24.40 11.28
CA ALA A 160 -7.69 25.18 10.45
C ALA A 160 -8.56 26.09 11.33
N GLN A 161 -8.66 27.35 10.96
CA GLN A 161 -9.47 28.36 11.63
C GLN A 161 -10.52 28.89 10.67
N ASN A 162 -11.78 28.77 11.05
CA ASN A 162 -12.89 29.38 10.34
C ASN A 162 -13.15 30.76 10.91
N PHE A 163 -13.28 31.74 10.05
CA PHE A 163 -13.59 33.13 10.42
C PHE A 163 -14.60 33.76 9.46
N LEU A 164 -14.99 34.97 9.74
CA LEU A 164 -16.09 35.70 9.12
C LEU A 164 -17.50 35.11 9.44
N LYS A 165 -18.51 35.88 9.10
CA LYS A 165 -19.91 35.45 9.28
C LYS A 165 -20.20 34.23 8.41
N LYS A 166 -20.92 33.27 8.98
CA LYS A 166 -21.28 31.98 8.33
C LYS A 166 -20.07 31.14 7.87
N ASN A 167 -18.90 31.31 8.52
CA ASN A 167 -17.67 30.59 8.15
C ASN A 167 -17.23 30.84 6.69
N ALA A 168 -17.39 32.06 6.19
CA ALA A 168 -17.14 32.41 4.80
C ALA A 168 -15.65 32.34 4.38
N ALA A 169 -14.74 32.27 5.34
CA ALA A 169 -13.31 32.08 5.07
C ALA A 169 -12.69 31.05 6.04
N THR A 170 -11.75 30.27 5.55
CA THR A 170 -10.96 29.29 6.31
C THR A 170 -9.48 29.51 6.04
N LEU A 171 -8.70 29.68 7.07
CA LEU A 171 -7.24 29.63 7.00
C LEU A 171 -6.80 28.28 7.53
N SER A 172 -5.92 27.60 6.78
CA SER A 172 -5.35 26.33 7.23
C SER A 172 -3.84 26.30 7.03
N ILE A 173 -3.15 25.74 8.01
CA ILE A 173 -1.71 25.49 7.97
C ILE A 173 -1.53 23.99 8.14
N ARG A 174 -0.78 23.36 7.22
CA ARG A 174 -0.51 21.93 7.24
C ARG A 174 0.99 21.69 7.38
N PHE A 175 1.35 20.81 8.29
CA PHE A 175 2.68 20.28 8.50
C PHE A 175 2.67 18.82 8.07
N GLN A 176 3.58 18.44 7.19
CA GLN A 176 3.70 17.08 6.68
C GLN A 176 5.07 16.52 7.05
N ASP A 177 5.07 15.23 7.46
CA ASP A 177 6.28 14.51 7.85
C ASP A 177 7.17 15.33 8.78
N ILE A 178 6.59 15.74 9.92
CA ILE A 178 7.22 16.66 10.88
C ILE A 178 8.59 16.14 11.35
N LEU A 179 8.75 14.83 11.41
CA LEU A 179 10.00 14.20 11.84
C LEU A 179 10.95 13.84 10.69
N GLN A 180 10.53 14.03 9.43
CA GLN A 180 11.32 13.74 8.23
C GLN A 180 11.85 12.30 8.17
N HIS A 181 11.03 11.32 8.58
CA HIS A 181 11.40 9.90 8.62
C HIS A 181 10.89 9.11 7.42
N ARG A 182 10.30 9.75 6.44
CA ARG A 182 9.76 9.08 5.26
C ARG A 182 10.86 8.72 4.26
N SER A 183 10.93 7.45 3.85
CA SER A 183 11.83 7.01 2.78
C SER A 183 11.10 6.92 1.43
N ASN A 184 11.83 7.15 0.33
CA ASN A 184 11.32 7.08 -1.04
C ASN A 184 11.71 5.76 -1.74
N THR A 185 11.76 4.65 -1.00
CA THR A 185 12.13 3.35 -1.56
C THR A 185 10.94 2.71 -2.27
N GLN A 186 11.10 2.37 -3.54
CA GLN A 186 10.08 1.68 -4.35
C GLN A 186 10.62 0.37 -4.90
N HIS A 187 9.83 -0.70 -4.79
CA HIS A 187 10.16 -2.02 -5.32
C HIS A 187 9.04 -2.55 -6.22
N SER A 188 9.38 -3.03 -7.40
CA SER A 188 8.44 -3.58 -8.37
C SER A 188 8.94 -4.89 -8.95
N ILE A 189 8.10 -5.93 -8.90
CA ILE A 189 8.37 -7.24 -9.51
C ILE A 189 7.21 -7.58 -10.44
N ASN A 190 7.54 -7.96 -11.66
CA ASN A 190 6.60 -8.55 -12.61
C ASN A 190 7.18 -9.80 -13.27
N ALA A 191 6.42 -10.46 -14.18
CA ALA A 191 6.84 -11.69 -14.84
C ALA A 191 8.11 -11.53 -15.70
N GLN A 192 8.49 -10.31 -16.06
CA GLN A 192 9.59 -10.01 -16.98
C GLN A 192 10.72 -9.21 -16.34
N ARG A 193 10.46 -8.51 -15.24
CA ARG A 193 11.40 -7.55 -14.66
C ARG A 193 11.24 -7.45 -13.14
N ARG A 194 12.38 -7.36 -12.45
CA ARG A 194 12.51 -6.85 -11.08
C ARG A 194 13.19 -5.48 -11.15
N SER A 195 12.66 -4.49 -10.46
CA SER A 195 13.34 -3.20 -10.28
C SER A 195 13.22 -2.78 -8.81
N ASP A 196 14.32 -2.36 -8.27
CA ASP A 196 14.50 -1.87 -6.91
C ASP A 196 14.66 -0.35 -6.93
#